data_e39b7b215dcdd3ffec5aa79a8f115d38
#
_entry.id   e39b7b215dcdd3ffec5aa79a8f115d38
#
_cell.length_a   1.000
_cell.length_b   1.000
_cell.length_c   1.000
_cell.angle_alpha   90.00
_cell.angle_beta   90.00
_cell.angle_gamma   90.00
#
_symmetry.space_group_name_H-M   'P 1'
#
loop_
_entity.id
_entity.type
_entity.pdbx_description
1 polymer ?
#
loop_
_entity_poly.entity_id
_entity_poly.type
_entity_poly.pdbx_seq_one_letter_code
_entity_poly.pdbx_strand_id
1 'polypeptide(L)'
;MDRRDFLKRTAAGAAATVTAMRTVRAQEANERVILGVMGLHGRGHFLAQEFGKRKDVEIRYLADPDTRLFDGRAQDIEKITGKRPQCIQDFRRMLDDKEVDGIIMGTPDHWHALGTVLACQAGK
;
A
#
# COMPACT_ATOMS: atom_id res chain seq x y z
N MET A 1 -30.26 39.21 14.36
CA MET A 1 -29.10 38.28 14.39
C MET A 1 -27.86 39.13 14.26
N ASP A 2 -27.02 39.17 15.27
CA ASP A 2 -25.83 40.01 15.30
C ASP A 2 -24.73 39.38 14.41
N ARG A 3 -23.92 40.24 13.75
CA ARG A 3 -22.84 39.84 12.85
C ARG A 3 -21.87 38.85 13.51
N ARG A 4 -21.67 38.98 14.80
CA ARG A 4 -20.84 38.09 15.64
C ARG A 4 -21.42 36.70 15.81
N ASP A 5 -22.72 36.56 15.90
CA ASP A 5 -23.42 35.27 16.06
C ASP A 5 -23.48 34.51 14.74
N PHE A 6 -23.61 35.22 13.63
CA PHE A 6 -23.50 34.63 12.30
C PHE A 6 -22.12 34.04 12.05
N LEU A 7 -21.05 34.78 12.36
CA LEU A 7 -19.67 34.31 12.18
C LEU A 7 -19.34 33.09 13.07
N LYS A 8 -19.83 33.08 14.31
CA LYS A 8 -19.63 31.93 15.22
C LYS A 8 -20.35 30.66 14.73
N ARG A 9 -21.56 30.80 14.19
CA ARG A 9 -22.32 29.67 13.64
C ARG A 9 -21.73 29.15 12.33
N THR A 10 -21.21 30.02 11.48
CA THR A 10 -20.55 29.63 10.21
C THR A 10 -19.19 28.96 10.49
N ALA A 11 -18.43 29.45 11.46
CA ALA A 11 -17.16 28.84 11.87
C ALA A 11 -17.36 27.45 12.50
N ALA A 12 -18.39 27.26 13.31
CA ALA A 12 -18.73 25.96 13.89
C ALA A 12 -19.19 24.94 12.83
N GLY A 13 -19.96 25.40 11.84
CA GLY A 13 -20.38 24.54 10.71
C GLY A 13 -19.22 24.10 9.82
N ALA A 14 -18.29 25.01 9.52
CA ALA A 14 -17.10 24.72 8.73
C ALA A 14 -16.13 23.76 9.45
N ALA A 15 -15.95 23.91 10.76
CA ALA A 15 -15.12 23.01 11.57
C ALA A 15 -15.71 21.58 11.62
N ALA A 16 -17.03 21.45 11.73
CA ALA A 16 -17.69 20.13 11.76
C ALA A 16 -17.58 19.38 10.42
N THR A 17 -17.69 20.08 9.29
CA THR A 17 -17.54 19.47 7.96
C THR A 17 -16.10 19.03 7.67
N VAL A 18 -15.10 19.80 8.08
CA VAL A 18 -13.67 19.43 7.92
C VAL A 18 -13.31 18.24 8.80
N THR A 19 -13.86 18.17 10.02
CA THR A 19 -13.64 17.04 10.94
C THR A 19 -14.30 15.77 10.42
N ALA A 20 -15.53 15.84 9.88
CA ALA A 20 -16.22 14.72 9.28
C ALA A 20 -15.49 14.18 8.04
N MET A 21 -14.98 15.04 7.15
CA MET A 21 -14.17 14.62 6.01
C MET A 21 -12.84 13.96 6.41
N ARG A 22 -12.21 14.41 7.51
CA ARG A 22 -10.99 13.78 8.03
C ARG A 22 -11.25 12.40 8.62
N THR A 23 -12.37 12.22 9.33
CA THR A 23 -12.73 10.91 9.91
C THR A 23 -13.11 9.90 8.83
N VAL A 24 -13.85 10.28 7.79
CA VAL A 24 -14.18 9.39 6.65
C VAL A 24 -12.91 8.97 5.91
N ARG A 25 -12.00 9.89 5.62
CA ARG A 25 -10.70 9.56 4.98
C ARG A 25 -9.81 8.66 5.85
N ALA A 26 -9.79 8.87 7.16
CA ALA A 26 -9.04 8.02 8.09
C ALA A 26 -9.66 6.62 8.20
N GLN A 27 -10.97 6.50 8.09
CA GLN A 27 -11.67 5.22 8.13
C GLN A 27 -11.43 4.41 6.85
N GLU A 28 -11.52 5.03 5.67
CA GLU A 28 -11.18 4.39 4.39
C GLU A 28 -9.69 3.99 4.30
N ALA A 29 -8.78 4.78 4.87
CA ALA A 29 -7.36 4.47 4.93
C ALA A 29 -7.05 3.29 5.87
N ASN A 30 -7.84 3.10 6.95
CA ASN A 30 -7.69 1.97 7.87
C ASN A 30 -8.32 0.67 7.36
N GLU A 31 -9.13 0.70 6.31
CA GLU A 31 -9.78 -0.49 5.76
C GLU A 31 -8.98 -1.18 4.65
N ARG A 32 -7.83 -0.60 4.25
CA ARG A 32 -7.00 -1.15 3.18
C ARG A 32 -5.60 -1.47 3.68
N VAL A 33 -5.16 -2.69 3.42
CA VAL A 33 -3.79 -3.14 3.68
C VAL A 33 -2.94 -2.94 2.42
N ILE A 34 -1.87 -2.17 2.53
CA ILE A 34 -0.96 -1.88 1.41
C ILE A 34 0.27 -2.77 1.52
N LEU A 35 0.50 -3.58 0.49
CA LEU A 35 1.55 -4.58 0.47
C LEU A 35 2.58 -4.33 -0.63
N GLY A 36 3.84 -4.64 -0.32
CA GLY A 36 4.90 -4.84 -1.28
C GLY A 36 5.21 -6.32 -1.45
N VAL A 37 5.59 -6.74 -2.64
CA VAL A 37 5.98 -8.13 -2.93
C VAL A 37 7.44 -8.18 -3.32
N MET A 38 8.22 -9.02 -2.65
CA MET A 38 9.64 -9.26 -2.89
C MET A 38 9.83 -10.66 -3.49
N GLY A 39 10.43 -10.71 -4.70
CA GLY A 39 10.59 -11.92 -5.49
C GLY A 39 9.37 -12.21 -6.35
N LEU A 40 9.53 -12.13 -7.68
CA LEU A 40 8.43 -12.18 -8.67
C LEU A 40 8.39 -13.46 -9.50
N HIS A 41 9.25 -14.42 -9.21
CA HIS A 41 9.16 -15.76 -9.79
C HIS A 41 7.98 -16.54 -9.18
N GLY A 42 7.77 -17.77 -9.60
CA GLY A 42 6.64 -18.64 -9.31
C GLY A 42 5.85 -18.30 -8.04
N ARG A 43 6.42 -18.52 -6.85
CA ARG A 43 5.69 -18.37 -5.58
C ARG A 43 5.30 -16.92 -5.26
N GLY A 44 6.22 -15.97 -5.45
CA GLY A 44 5.92 -14.57 -5.14
C GLY A 44 4.85 -14.00 -6.06
N HIS A 45 4.90 -14.32 -7.36
CA HIS A 45 3.85 -13.93 -8.30
C HIS A 45 2.49 -14.52 -7.94
N PHE A 46 2.46 -15.83 -7.62
CA PHE A 46 1.24 -16.48 -7.17
C PHE A 46 0.64 -15.79 -5.94
N LEU A 47 1.45 -15.49 -4.93
CA LEU A 47 0.99 -14.79 -3.73
C LEU A 47 0.47 -13.39 -4.05
N ALA A 48 1.17 -12.63 -4.92
CA ALA A 48 0.73 -11.31 -5.35
C ALA A 48 -0.66 -11.35 -5.99
N GLN A 49 -0.94 -12.35 -6.81
CA GLN A 49 -2.25 -12.54 -7.42
C GLN A 49 -3.31 -12.92 -6.39
N GLU A 50 -3.03 -13.85 -5.47
CA GLU A 50 -4.00 -14.28 -4.45
C GLU A 50 -4.37 -13.14 -3.49
N PHE A 51 -3.38 -12.38 -3.02
CA PHE A 51 -3.64 -11.21 -2.19
C PHE A 51 -4.35 -10.09 -2.96
N GLY A 52 -3.98 -9.89 -4.24
CA GLY A 52 -4.60 -8.89 -5.11
C GLY A 52 -6.10 -9.11 -5.40
N LYS A 53 -6.60 -10.34 -5.27
CA LYS A 53 -8.04 -10.65 -5.40
C LYS A 53 -8.87 -10.11 -4.24
N ARG A 54 -8.26 -9.75 -3.12
CA ARG A 54 -8.94 -9.21 -1.95
C ARG A 54 -9.26 -7.74 -2.15
N LYS A 55 -10.47 -7.32 -1.81
CA LYS A 55 -10.92 -5.92 -1.95
C LYS A 55 -10.26 -4.97 -0.94
N ASP A 56 -9.82 -5.51 0.18
CA ASP A 56 -9.17 -4.81 1.29
C ASP A 56 -7.63 -4.76 1.14
N VAL A 57 -7.07 -5.24 0.04
CA VAL A 57 -5.62 -5.27 -0.21
C VAL A 57 -5.25 -4.45 -1.43
N GLU A 58 -4.18 -3.68 -1.33
CA GLU A 58 -3.51 -3.02 -2.45
C GLU A 58 -2.10 -3.60 -2.61
N ILE A 59 -1.78 -4.14 -3.78
CA ILE A 59 -0.39 -4.48 -4.13
C ILE A 59 0.24 -3.22 -4.73
N ARG A 60 1.07 -2.53 -3.96
CA ARG A 60 1.68 -1.27 -4.38
C ARG A 60 3.02 -1.44 -5.08
N TYR A 61 3.84 -2.37 -4.59
CA TYR A 61 5.18 -2.61 -5.13
C TYR A 61 5.40 -4.05 -5.53
N LEU A 62 6.11 -4.22 -6.64
CA LEU A 62 6.68 -5.49 -7.09
C LEU A 62 8.20 -5.32 -7.18
N ALA A 63 8.95 -6.05 -6.36
CA ALA A 63 10.40 -5.95 -6.27
C ALA A 63 11.09 -7.24 -6.69
N ASP A 64 11.98 -7.14 -7.68
CA ASP A 64 12.85 -8.23 -8.13
C ASP A 64 14.11 -7.67 -8.80
N PRO A 65 15.29 -8.27 -8.63
CA PRO A 65 16.48 -7.88 -9.39
C PRO A 65 16.34 -8.14 -10.89
N ASP A 66 15.49 -9.08 -11.32
CA ASP A 66 15.23 -9.36 -12.72
C ASP A 66 14.14 -8.47 -13.32
N THR A 67 14.54 -7.37 -13.95
CA THR A 67 13.62 -6.41 -14.56
C THR A 67 12.80 -6.96 -15.73
N ARG A 68 13.19 -8.08 -16.31
CA ARG A 68 12.46 -8.74 -17.42
C ARG A 68 11.08 -9.22 -16.97
N LEU A 69 10.91 -9.45 -15.68
CA LEU A 69 9.63 -9.89 -15.09
C LEU A 69 8.63 -8.74 -14.91
N PHE A 70 9.08 -7.50 -14.84
CA PHE A 70 8.28 -6.37 -14.39
C PHE A 70 7.01 -6.17 -15.19
N ASP A 71 7.14 -6.08 -16.49
CA ASP A 71 5.99 -5.70 -17.32
C ASP A 71 4.87 -6.74 -17.28
N GLY A 72 5.21 -8.02 -17.47
CA GLY A 72 4.25 -9.11 -17.40
C GLY A 72 3.61 -9.26 -16.02
N ARG A 73 4.40 -9.18 -14.95
CA ARG A 73 3.90 -9.33 -13.57
C ARG A 73 3.02 -8.14 -13.15
N ALA A 74 3.42 -6.92 -13.51
CA ALA A 74 2.62 -5.73 -13.24
C ALA A 74 1.29 -5.76 -14.01
N GLN A 75 1.30 -6.18 -15.27
CA GLN A 75 0.09 -6.33 -16.08
C GLN A 75 -0.90 -7.35 -15.48
N ASP A 76 -0.39 -8.48 -14.99
CA ASP A 76 -1.24 -9.50 -14.38
C ASP A 76 -1.92 -8.99 -13.10
N ILE A 77 -1.19 -8.25 -12.26
CA ILE A 77 -1.78 -7.63 -11.07
C ILE A 77 -2.77 -6.53 -11.44
N GLU A 78 -2.44 -5.71 -12.43
CA GLU A 78 -3.33 -4.65 -12.92
C GLU A 78 -4.66 -5.19 -13.44
N LYS A 79 -4.67 -6.33 -14.14
CA LYS A 79 -5.90 -7.01 -14.59
C LYS A 79 -6.79 -7.44 -13.43
N ILE A 80 -6.18 -7.86 -12.30
CA ILE A 80 -6.91 -8.34 -11.12
C ILE A 80 -7.42 -7.17 -10.27
N THR A 81 -6.57 -6.16 -10.05
CA THR A 81 -6.83 -5.09 -9.08
C THR A 81 -7.37 -3.80 -9.70
N GLY A 82 -7.24 -3.64 -11.02
CA GLY A 82 -7.51 -2.39 -11.73
C GLY A 82 -6.44 -1.31 -11.52
N LYS A 83 -5.37 -1.60 -10.79
CA LYS A 83 -4.28 -0.67 -10.50
C LYS A 83 -2.92 -1.31 -10.78
N ARG A 84 -2.09 -0.63 -11.58
CA ARG A 84 -0.75 -1.11 -11.90
C ARG A 84 0.20 -0.87 -10.73
N PRO A 85 0.87 -1.90 -10.20
CA PRO A 85 1.86 -1.74 -9.15
C PRO A 85 3.15 -1.09 -9.68
N GLN A 86 3.91 -0.47 -8.80
CA GLN A 86 5.23 0.07 -9.11
C GLN A 86 6.28 -1.03 -9.06
N CYS A 87 7.03 -1.21 -10.14
CA CYS A 87 8.14 -2.16 -10.20
C CYS A 87 9.46 -1.52 -9.76
N ILE A 88 10.21 -2.19 -8.91
CA ILE A 88 11.49 -1.72 -8.36
C ILE A 88 12.50 -2.86 -8.29
N GLN A 89 13.80 -2.58 -8.55
CA GLN A 89 14.85 -3.58 -8.39
C GLN A 89 15.30 -3.75 -6.95
N ASP A 90 15.36 -2.66 -6.20
CA ASP A 90 15.79 -2.65 -4.80
C ASP A 90 14.57 -2.60 -3.88
N PHE A 91 14.28 -3.72 -3.20
CA PHE A 91 13.14 -3.86 -2.31
C PHE A 91 13.17 -2.89 -1.11
N ARG A 92 14.33 -2.37 -0.73
CA ARG A 92 14.46 -1.42 0.38
C ARG A 92 13.65 -0.14 0.12
N ARG A 93 13.46 0.23 -1.14
CA ARG A 93 12.65 1.40 -1.52
C ARG A 93 11.18 1.29 -1.08
N MET A 94 10.61 0.08 -1.05
CA MET A 94 9.25 -0.09 -0.53
C MET A 94 9.20 -0.08 1.00
N LEU A 95 10.33 -0.33 1.69
CA LEU A 95 10.42 -0.21 3.13
C LEU A 95 10.44 1.25 3.60
N ASP A 96 10.93 2.17 2.77
CA ASP A 96 10.95 3.60 3.03
C ASP A 96 9.56 4.25 2.90
N ASP A 97 8.64 3.61 2.17
CA ASP A 97 7.27 4.11 2.01
C ASP A 97 6.45 3.84 3.28
N LYS A 98 6.09 4.91 3.99
CA LYS A 98 5.34 4.86 5.25
C LYS A 98 3.92 4.32 5.12
N GLU A 99 3.37 4.33 3.90
CA GLU A 99 2.02 3.82 3.63
C GLU A 99 1.99 2.30 3.39
N VAL A 100 3.15 1.67 3.16
CA VAL A 100 3.22 0.21 3.04
C VAL A 100 3.10 -0.41 4.43
N ASP A 101 2.13 -1.30 4.61
CA ASP A 101 1.84 -1.96 5.88
C ASP A 101 2.65 -3.24 6.07
N GLY A 102 2.96 -3.94 4.99
CA GLY A 102 3.66 -5.23 5.08
C GLY A 102 4.30 -5.68 3.77
N ILE A 103 5.11 -6.73 3.88
CA ILE A 103 5.87 -7.29 2.78
C ILE A 103 5.54 -8.77 2.61
N ILE A 104 5.27 -9.18 1.38
CA ILE A 104 5.16 -10.58 0.99
C ILE A 104 6.51 -11.01 0.41
N MET A 105 7.12 -12.04 0.96
CA MET A 105 8.38 -12.59 0.46
C MET A 105 8.16 -13.92 -0.27
N GLY A 106 8.39 -13.90 -1.58
CA GLY A 106 8.43 -15.08 -2.45
C GLY A 106 9.83 -15.36 -2.99
N THR A 107 10.86 -14.92 -2.27
CA THR A 107 12.27 -15.08 -2.60
C THR A 107 12.80 -16.46 -2.24
N PRO A 108 14.00 -16.85 -2.71
CA PRO A 108 14.73 -17.99 -2.18
C PRO A 108 15.00 -17.84 -0.68
N ASP A 109 15.13 -18.97 0.01
CA ASP A 109 15.20 -19.06 1.49
C ASP A 109 16.29 -18.20 2.13
N HIS A 110 17.46 -18.08 1.48
CA HIS A 110 18.59 -17.31 2.01
C HIS A 110 18.30 -15.79 2.11
N TRP A 111 17.27 -15.28 1.44
CA TRP A 111 16.83 -13.89 1.54
C TRP A 111 15.82 -13.64 2.67
N HIS A 112 15.17 -14.69 3.18
CA HIS A 112 14.08 -14.54 4.15
C HIS A 112 14.55 -13.89 5.45
N ALA A 113 15.69 -14.31 6.00
CA ALA A 113 16.21 -13.74 7.24
C ALA A 113 16.49 -12.23 7.11
N LEU A 114 17.26 -11.84 6.09
CA LEU A 114 17.60 -10.44 5.86
C LEU A 114 16.35 -9.60 5.54
N GLY A 115 15.49 -10.08 4.64
CA GLY A 115 14.26 -9.39 4.27
C GLY A 115 13.34 -9.17 5.46
N THR A 116 13.16 -10.18 6.32
CA THR A 116 12.34 -10.09 7.52
C THR A 116 12.92 -9.08 8.52
N VAL A 117 14.22 -9.13 8.80
CA VAL A 117 14.86 -8.19 9.73
C VAL A 117 14.67 -6.74 9.25
N LEU A 118 14.96 -6.47 7.99
CA LEU A 118 14.81 -5.12 7.42
C LEU A 118 13.36 -4.64 7.41
N ALA A 119 12.40 -5.52 7.09
CA ALA A 119 10.98 -5.19 7.13
C ALA A 119 10.54 -4.84 8.57
N CYS A 120 10.90 -5.66 9.56
CA CYS A 120 10.59 -5.40 10.97
C CYS A 120 11.23 -4.09 11.48
N GLN A 121 12.48 -3.79 11.09
CA GLN A 121 13.14 -2.53 11.44
C GLN A 121 12.44 -1.32 10.83
N ALA A 122 11.84 -1.49 9.66
CA ALA A 122 11.04 -0.46 9.00
C ALA A 122 9.57 -0.39 9.50
N GLY A 123 9.20 -1.24 10.47
CA GLY A 123 7.85 -1.28 11.02
C GLY A 123 6.80 -1.92 10.09
N LYS A 124 7.25 -2.88 9.25
CA LYS A 124 6.40 -3.60 8.28
C LYS A 124 6.09 -5.01 8.75
#